data_f30660d329085992ee0d3edeb9d11e56
#
_entry.id   f30660d329085992ee0d3edeb9d11e56
#
_cell.length_a   1.000
_cell.length_b   1.000
_cell.length_c   1.000
_cell.angle_alpha   90.00
_cell.angle_beta   90.00
_cell.angle_gamma   90.00
#
_symmetry.space_group_name_H-M   'P 1'
#
loop_
_entity.id
_entity.type
_entity.pdbx_description
1 polymer ?
#
loop_
_entity_poly.entity_id
_entity_poly.type
_entity_poly.pdbx_seq_one_letter_code
_entity_poly.pdbx_strand_id
1 'polypeptide(L)'
;MVQARVGVIGYGVVGAATAGLFDNPAIYDPPKGYEDPTVLTDCDVIFMAVPVPTVLGKNDLTIVHEVLGTITPILRPDQIIAMRSTVLPGTVRALQEQYPGVRFASNPEFLRAHRAFDDARHPYRVVIGADEPGIAERVADVYRAVLDPDVEFVLTDTRTAEMIKYAANTFLALKISFMHEVWDACQILGI
;
A
#
# COMPACT_ATOMS: atom_id res chain seq x y z
N MET A 1 15.46 0.86 -21.71
CA MET A 1 14.73 1.74 -20.75
C MET A 1 15.47 1.63 -19.42
N VAL A 2 15.74 2.75 -18.73
CA VAL A 2 16.32 2.72 -17.38
C VAL A 2 15.27 2.14 -16.46
N GLN A 3 15.64 1.11 -15.69
CA GLN A 3 14.71 0.52 -14.70
C GLN A 3 14.43 1.55 -13.61
N ALA A 4 13.15 1.77 -13.28
CA ALA A 4 12.75 2.69 -12.23
C ALA A 4 13.32 2.26 -10.88
N ARG A 5 13.88 3.20 -10.12
CA ARG A 5 14.37 2.93 -8.76
C ARG A 5 13.23 2.97 -7.75
N VAL A 6 13.18 1.96 -6.91
CA VAL A 6 12.11 1.76 -5.94
C VAL A 6 12.60 1.97 -4.52
N GLY A 7 11.82 2.71 -3.72
CA GLY A 7 11.96 2.83 -2.29
C GLY A 7 10.81 2.15 -1.54
N VAL A 8 11.09 1.70 -0.32
CA VAL A 8 10.09 1.15 0.60
C VAL A 8 10.26 1.78 1.97
N ILE A 9 9.18 2.34 2.49
CA ILE A 9 9.10 2.89 3.84
C ILE A 9 8.23 1.97 4.68
N GLY A 10 8.78 1.52 5.82
CA GLY A 10 8.16 0.50 6.66
C GLY A 10 8.45 -0.92 6.15
N TYR A 11 9.36 -1.63 6.81
CA TYR A 11 9.84 -2.96 6.44
C TYR A 11 9.19 -4.06 7.28
N GLY A 12 7.85 -3.92 7.50
CA GLY A 12 6.97 -4.96 8.05
C GLY A 12 6.68 -6.07 7.04
N VAL A 13 5.67 -6.89 7.29
CA VAL A 13 5.27 -7.99 6.38
C VAL A 13 4.96 -7.47 4.98
N VAL A 14 4.16 -6.41 4.87
CA VAL A 14 3.77 -5.81 3.59
C VAL A 14 4.98 -5.16 2.89
N GLY A 15 5.74 -4.33 3.61
CA GLY A 15 6.90 -3.65 3.03
C GLY A 15 7.99 -4.62 2.59
N ALA A 16 8.28 -5.65 3.38
CA ALA A 16 9.26 -6.68 3.02
C ALA A 16 8.82 -7.48 1.78
N ALA A 17 7.53 -7.86 1.71
CA ALA A 17 6.99 -8.55 0.54
C ALA A 17 7.02 -7.65 -0.71
N THR A 18 6.73 -6.34 -0.56
CA THR A 18 6.84 -5.36 -1.65
C THR A 18 8.29 -5.19 -2.10
N ALA A 19 9.22 -4.99 -1.16
CA ALA A 19 10.65 -4.87 -1.46
C ALA A 19 11.20 -6.10 -2.20
N GLY A 20 10.75 -7.30 -1.83
CA GLY A 20 11.16 -8.56 -2.44
C GLY A 20 10.75 -8.76 -3.90
N LEU A 21 9.97 -7.83 -4.48
CA LEU A 21 9.65 -7.80 -5.91
C LEU A 21 10.76 -7.16 -6.75
N PHE A 22 11.58 -6.31 -6.16
CA PHE A 22 12.52 -5.44 -6.87
C PHE A 22 13.97 -5.74 -6.54
N ASP A 23 14.84 -5.51 -7.49
CA ASP A 23 16.28 -5.64 -7.27
C ASP A 23 16.80 -4.39 -6.53
N ASN A 24 17.47 -4.62 -5.39
CA ASN A 24 18.11 -3.57 -4.57
C ASN A 24 17.21 -2.36 -4.24
N PRO A 25 15.99 -2.55 -3.71
CA PRO A 25 15.14 -1.44 -3.30
C PRO A 25 15.79 -0.66 -2.16
N ALA A 26 15.62 0.66 -2.14
CA ALA A 26 16.00 1.48 -1.01
C ALA A 26 15.02 1.25 0.17
N ILE A 27 15.54 1.00 1.36
CA ILE A 27 14.70 0.73 2.54
C ILE A 27 14.88 1.85 3.56
N TYR A 28 13.76 2.36 4.09
CA TYR A 28 13.72 3.27 5.22
C TYR A 28 12.75 2.74 6.28
N ASP A 29 13.27 2.30 7.42
CA ASP A 29 12.50 1.83 8.58
C ASP A 29 13.39 1.95 9.83
N PRO A 30 13.45 3.14 10.48
CA PRO A 30 14.31 3.38 11.64
C PRO A 30 14.15 2.35 12.77
N PRO A 31 12.93 1.91 13.15
CA PRO A 31 12.75 0.86 14.14
C PRO A 31 13.44 -0.47 13.81
N LYS A 32 13.81 -0.69 12.54
CA LYS A 32 14.51 -1.90 12.06
C LYS A 32 15.96 -1.66 11.67
N GLY A 33 16.52 -0.48 12.00
CA GLY A 33 17.92 -0.14 11.73
C GLY A 33 18.19 0.42 10.34
N TYR A 34 17.16 0.72 9.52
CA TYR A 34 17.28 1.43 8.24
C TYR A 34 16.98 2.91 8.45
N GLU A 35 17.92 3.65 9.05
CA GLU A 35 17.68 4.98 9.63
C GLU A 35 17.93 6.15 8.67
N ASP A 36 18.63 5.92 7.55
CA ASP A 36 19.00 6.96 6.60
C ASP A 36 17.89 7.24 5.58
N PRO A 37 17.12 8.35 5.68
CA PRO A 37 16.09 8.69 4.73
C PRO A 37 16.64 9.11 3.36
N THR A 38 17.93 9.49 3.27
CA THR A 38 18.53 9.96 2.02
C THR A 38 18.62 8.87 0.95
N VAL A 39 18.53 7.59 1.34
CA VAL A 39 18.45 6.47 0.39
C VAL A 39 17.26 6.58 -0.57
N LEU A 40 16.21 7.33 -0.17
CA LEU A 40 15.00 7.53 -0.96
C LEU A 40 15.13 8.62 -2.03
N THR A 41 16.16 9.45 -1.99
CA THR A 41 16.28 10.63 -2.89
C THR A 41 16.40 10.26 -4.36
N ASP A 42 16.92 9.08 -4.66
CA ASP A 42 17.09 8.61 -6.04
C ASP A 42 15.95 7.70 -6.54
N CYS A 43 14.94 7.43 -5.69
CA CYS A 43 13.81 6.58 -6.06
C CYS A 43 12.81 7.33 -6.94
N ASP A 44 12.18 6.63 -7.89
CA ASP A 44 11.11 7.16 -8.73
C ASP A 44 9.73 6.93 -8.08
N VAL A 45 9.56 5.76 -7.45
CA VAL A 45 8.36 5.37 -6.71
C VAL A 45 8.77 4.84 -5.34
N ILE A 46 8.11 5.36 -4.30
CA ILE A 46 8.35 5.02 -2.90
C ILE A 46 7.07 4.41 -2.33
N PHE A 47 7.12 3.13 -2.01
CA PHE A 47 5.99 2.42 -1.38
C PHE A 47 5.99 2.65 0.12
N MET A 48 4.92 3.27 0.64
CA MET A 48 4.76 3.53 2.07
C MET A 48 3.87 2.46 2.70
N ALA A 49 4.46 1.61 3.53
CA ALA A 49 3.81 0.48 4.22
C ALA A 49 3.98 0.55 5.75
N VAL A 50 3.80 1.74 6.30
CA VAL A 50 3.87 2.00 7.75
C VAL A 50 2.58 1.57 8.45
N PRO A 51 2.63 1.26 9.76
CA PRO A 51 1.43 0.96 10.54
C PRO A 51 0.44 2.14 10.56
N VAL A 52 -0.85 1.84 10.36
CA VAL A 52 -1.97 2.76 10.52
C VAL A 52 -3.00 2.08 11.43
N PRO A 53 -2.81 2.14 12.76
CA PRO A 53 -3.72 1.51 13.69
C PRO A 53 -5.08 2.21 13.72
N THR A 54 -6.11 1.46 14.11
CA THR A 54 -7.43 2.03 14.38
C THR A 54 -7.55 2.32 15.87
N VAL A 55 -7.70 3.58 16.23
CA VAL A 55 -7.88 4.04 17.60
C VAL A 55 -9.26 4.69 17.71
N LEU A 56 -10.13 4.18 18.59
CA LEU A 56 -11.50 4.67 18.79
C LEU A 56 -12.29 4.81 17.47
N GLY A 57 -12.13 3.85 16.56
CA GLY A 57 -12.85 3.81 15.29
C GLY A 57 -12.30 4.76 14.21
N LYS A 58 -11.15 5.39 14.42
CA LYS A 58 -10.48 6.27 13.46
C LYS A 58 -9.09 5.74 13.12
N ASN A 59 -8.62 5.99 11.90
CA ASN A 59 -7.22 5.73 11.57
C ASN A 59 -6.31 6.72 12.33
N ASP A 60 -5.29 6.18 12.97
CA ASP A 60 -4.21 6.98 13.53
C ASP A 60 -3.10 7.14 12.49
N LEU A 61 -2.98 8.34 11.96
CA LEU A 61 -1.99 8.70 10.92
C LEU A 61 -0.71 9.30 11.49
N THR A 62 -0.50 9.26 12.82
CA THR A 62 0.67 9.86 13.47
C THR A 62 1.97 9.43 12.81
N ILE A 63 2.18 8.12 12.64
CA ILE A 63 3.39 7.58 11.99
C ILE A 63 3.52 8.05 10.53
N VAL A 64 2.40 8.12 9.79
CA VAL A 64 2.39 8.63 8.41
C VAL A 64 2.89 10.07 8.37
N HIS A 65 2.37 10.93 9.26
CA HIS A 65 2.78 12.33 9.32
C HIS A 65 4.23 12.52 9.79
N GLU A 66 4.70 11.74 10.76
CA GLU A 66 6.10 11.76 11.22
C GLU A 66 7.05 11.41 10.07
N VAL A 67 6.75 10.34 9.33
CA VAL A 67 7.55 9.93 8.19
C VAL A 67 7.51 10.98 7.08
N LEU A 68 6.33 11.47 6.71
CA LEU A 68 6.20 12.53 5.69
C LEU A 68 6.95 13.80 6.10
N GLY A 69 6.88 14.20 7.37
CA GLY A 69 7.64 15.34 7.90
C GLY A 69 9.16 15.18 7.74
N THR A 70 9.66 13.95 7.85
CA THR A 70 11.08 13.63 7.67
C THR A 70 11.50 13.61 6.21
N ILE A 71 10.71 12.98 5.33
CA ILE A 71 11.15 12.73 3.96
C ILE A 71 10.79 13.84 2.98
N THR A 72 9.67 14.56 3.15
CA THR A 72 9.23 15.57 2.17
C THR A 72 10.27 16.66 1.89
N PRO A 73 11.10 17.12 2.86
CA PRO A 73 12.14 18.12 2.58
C PRO A 73 13.25 17.65 1.64
N ILE A 74 13.42 16.34 1.48
CA ILE A 74 14.50 15.75 0.68
C ILE A 74 14.01 15.10 -0.61
N LEU A 75 12.69 14.97 -0.81
CA LEU A 75 12.13 14.39 -2.02
C LEU A 75 12.21 15.34 -3.22
N ARG A 76 12.41 14.78 -4.40
CA ARG A 76 12.29 15.50 -5.66
C ARG A 76 10.80 15.65 -6.04
N PRO A 77 10.43 16.72 -6.77
CA PRO A 77 9.03 16.96 -7.15
C PRO A 77 8.42 15.90 -8.08
N ASP A 78 9.24 15.09 -8.72
CA ASP A 78 8.82 14.04 -9.66
C ASP A 78 8.62 12.66 -9.01
N GLN A 79 9.04 12.51 -7.76
CA GLN A 79 8.88 11.25 -7.01
C GLN A 79 7.42 11.01 -6.62
N ILE A 80 7.03 9.74 -6.53
CA ILE A 80 5.68 9.33 -6.17
C ILE A 80 5.72 8.53 -4.87
N ILE A 81 4.88 8.89 -3.91
CA ILE A 81 4.60 8.07 -2.72
C ILE A 81 3.36 7.23 -2.99
N ALA A 82 3.54 5.93 -3.12
CA ALA A 82 2.45 4.96 -3.26
C ALA A 82 2.06 4.40 -1.88
N MET A 83 0.93 4.85 -1.34
CA MET A 83 0.40 4.42 -0.04
C MET A 83 -0.09 2.99 -0.13
N ARG A 84 0.60 2.08 0.55
CA ARG A 84 0.22 0.66 0.67
C ARG A 84 -0.53 0.35 1.95
N SER A 85 -0.35 1.17 2.98
CA SER A 85 -1.09 1.05 4.24
C SER A 85 -2.59 1.17 4.00
N THR A 86 -3.38 0.38 4.73
CA THR A 86 -4.84 0.45 4.67
C THR A 86 -5.31 1.72 5.38
N VAL A 87 -5.89 2.63 4.61
CA VAL A 87 -6.39 3.93 5.11
C VAL A 87 -7.84 4.14 4.69
N LEU A 88 -8.57 5.00 5.40
CA LEU A 88 -9.96 5.34 5.08
C LEU A 88 -10.07 6.06 3.72
N PRO A 89 -11.16 5.83 2.96
CA PRO A 89 -11.39 6.54 1.71
C PRO A 89 -11.35 8.05 1.86
N GLY A 90 -10.47 8.69 1.07
CA GLY A 90 -10.19 10.13 1.10
C GLY A 90 -8.93 10.52 1.85
N THR A 91 -8.24 9.57 2.51
CA THR A 91 -7.00 9.86 3.25
C THR A 91 -5.88 10.32 2.34
N VAL A 92 -5.63 9.63 1.22
CA VAL A 92 -4.54 10.00 0.29
C VAL A 92 -4.80 11.37 -0.34
N ARG A 93 -6.07 11.70 -0.64
CA ARG A 93 -6.43 13.04 -1.11
C ARG A 93 -6.15 14.12 -0.06
N ALA A 94 -6.49 13.88 1.21
CA ALA A 94 -6.19 14.81 2.31
C ALA A 94 -4.67 14.99 2.50
N LEU A 95 -3.88 13.92 2.34
CA LEU A 95 -2.41 14.01 2.36
C LEU A 95 -1.88 14.84 1.17
N GLN A 96 -2.45 14.66 -0.02
CA GLN A 96 -2.09 15.46 -1.21
C GLN A 96 -2.34 16.96 -0.98
N GLU A 97 -3.45 17.32 -0.33
CA GLU A 97 -3.78 18.71 0.02
C GLU A 97 -2.83 19.27 1.09
N GLN A 98 -2.46 18.45 2.07
CA GLN A 98 -1.58 18.84 3.17
C GLN A 98 -0.10 18.94 2.75
N TYR A 99 0.32 18.15 1.76
CA TYR A 99 1.70 18.10 1.25
C TYR A 99 1.73 18.42 -0.26
N PRO A 100 1.44 19.67 -0.67
CA PRO A 100 1.20 20.02 -2.08
C PRO A 100 2.41 19.84 -3.01
N GLY A 101 3.61 19.65 -2.47
CA GLY A 101 4.83 19.39 -3.24
C GLY A 101 5.10 17.89 -3.48
N VAL A 102 4.25 16.99 -2.97
CA VAL A 102 4.43 15.54 -3.05
C VAL A 102 3.35 14.93 -3.94
N ARG A 103 3.72 13.97 -4.77
CA ARG A 103 2.76 13.22 -5.58
C ARG A 103 2.39 11.93 -4.86
N PHE A 104 1.10 11.69 -4.72
CA PHE A 104 0.58 10.51 -4.05
C PHE A 104 -0.19 9.59 -4.99
N ALA A 105 -0.12 8.30 -4.70
CA ALA A 105 -1.02 7.27 -5.21
C ALA A 105 -1.51 6.40 -4.05
N SER A 106 -2.73 5.87 -4.14
CA SER A 106 -3.22 4.79 -3.29
C SER A 106 -2.90 3.47 -3.99
N ASN A 107 -2.17 2.58 -3.33
CA ASN A 107 -1.83 1.26 -3.85
C ASN A 107 -2.04 0.19 -2.78
N PRO A 108 -3.30 -0.09 -2.42
CA PRO A 108 -3.62 -1.05 -1.37
C PRO A 108 -3.12 -2.45 -1.70
N GLU A 109 -2.79 -3.22 -0.66
CA GLU A 109 -2.37 -4.61 -0.77
C GLU A 109 -3.54 -5.57 -0.48
N PHE A 110 -3.45 -6.82 -0.98
CA PHE A 110 -4.43 -7.89 -0.74
C PHE A 110 -3.72 -9.18 -0.31
N LEU A 111 -2.62 -9.04 0.43
CA LEU A 111 -1.74 -10.13 0.82
C LEU A 111 -2.32 -10.89 2.02
N ARG A 112 -2.12 -12.20 2.03
CA ARG A 112 -2.33 -13.03 3.22
C ARG A 112 -1.02 -13.04 4.02
N ALA A 113 -1.05 -12.66 5.29
CA ALA A 113 0.16 -12.49 6.12
C ALA A 113 1.12 -13.69 6.07
N HIS A 114 0.58 -14.93 6.09
CA HIS A 114 1.37 -16.16 6.06
C HIS A 114 1.92 -16.54 4.67
N ARG A 115 1.49 -15.82 3.60
CA ARG A 115 1.92 -16.04 2.19
C ARG A 115 2.27 -14.71 1.50
N ALA A 116 2.64 -13.69 2.26
CA ALA A 116 2.77 -12.34 1.74
C ALA A 116 3.75 -12.23 0.56
N PHE A 117 4.87 -12.94 0.58
CA PHE A 117 5.85 -12.93 -0.52
C PHE A 117 5.33 -13.62 -1.78
N ASP A 118 4.62 -14.73 -1.62
CA ASP A 118 4.02 -15.45 -2.74
C ASP A 118 2.87 -14.64 -3.36
N ASP A 119 1.98 -14.10 -2.51
CA ASP A 119 0.87 -13.26 -2.94
C ASP A 119 1.35 -11.95 -3.61
N ALA A 120 2.50 -11.41 -3.19
CA ALA A 120 3.09 -10.23 -3.82
C ALA A 120 3.64 -10.53 -5.22
N ARG A 121 4.26 -11.70 -5.41
CA ARG A 121 4.82 -12.12 -6.72
C ARG A 121 3.76 -12.57 -7.72
N HIS A 122 2.66 -13.14 -7.24
CA HIS A 122 1.59 -13.67 -8.06
C HIS A 122 0.23 -13.06 -7.65
N PRO A 123 0.09 -11.72 -7.73
CA PRO A 123 -1.16 -11.08 -7.38
C PRO A 123 -2.21 -11.36 -8.44
N TYR A 124 -3.46 -11.60 -8.03
CA TYR A 124 -4.58 -11.68 -8.96
C TYR A 124 -4.82 -10.35 -9.68
N ARG A 125 -4.62 -9.24 -8.98
CA ARG A 125 -4.72 -7.88 -9.50
C ARG A 125 -3.86 -6.90 -8.71
N VAL A 126 -3.46 -5.81 -9.35
CA VAL A 126 -2.86 -4.65 -8.71
C VAL A 126 -3.82 -3.46 -8.84
N VAL A 127 -4.23 -2.89 -7.70
CA VAL A 127 -5.10 -1.70 -7.67
C VAL A 127 -4.25 -0.47 -7.40
N ILE A 128 -4.38 0.55 -8.25
CA ILE A 128 -3.65 1.81 -8.12
C ILE A 128 -4.62 2.96 -8.36
N GLY A 129 -4.74 3.83 -7.38
CA GLY A 129 -5.55 5.05 -7.46
C GLY A 129 -4.67 6.29 -7.44
N ALA A 130 -4.91 7.22 -8.36
CA ALA A 130 -4.28 8.53 -8.34
C ALA A 130 -5.22 9.59 -8.90
N ASP A 131 -5.17 10.80 -8.35
CA ASP A 131 -6.01 11.91 -8.79
C ASP A 131 -5.29 12.79 -9.84
N GLU A 132 -3.95 12.75 -9.91
CA GLU A 132 -3.17 13.41 -10.96
C GLU A 132 -3.00 12.51 -12.19
N PRO A 133 -3.14 13.05 -13.42
CA PRO A 133 -2.93 12.30 -14.65
C PRO A 133 -1.53 11.66 -14.73
N GLY A 134 -1.48 10.39 -15.16
CA GLY A 134 -0.24 9.67 -15.40
C GLY A 134 0.45 9.09 -14.16
N ILE A 135 0.05 9.48 -12.94
CA ILE A 135 0.68 8.96 -11.71
C ILE A 135 0.38 7.47 -11.53
N ALA A 136 -0.88 7.05 -11.70
CA ALA A 136 -1.26 5.64 -11.59
C ALA A 136 -0.51 4.77 -12.61
N GLU A 137 -0.34 5.23 -13.85
CA GLU A 137 0.41 4.52 -14.89
C GLU A 137 1.89 4.38 -14.52
N ARG A 138 2.53 5.42 -14.02
CA ARG A 138 3.94 5.35 -13.59
C ARG A 138 4.15 4.32 -12.48
N VAL A 139 3.22 4.21 -11.53
CA VAL A 139 3.26 3.16 -10.50
C VAL A 139 2.99 1.78 -11.11
N ALA A 140 2.06 1.67 -12.06
CA ALA A 140 1.79 0.43 -12.78
C ALA A 140 3.00 -0.06 -13.58
N ASP A 141 3.73 0.83 -14.24
CA ASP A 141 4.91 0.49 -15.03
C ASP A 141 6.03 -0.14 -14.19
N VAL A 142 6.18 0.32 -12.92
CA VAL A 142 7.12 -0.29 -11.97
C VAL A 142 6.75 -1.75 -11.68
N TYR A 143 5.47 -2.05 -11.54
CA TYR A 143 5.00 -3.43 -11.35
C TYR A 143 5.07 -4.27 -12.63
N ARG A 144 4.71 -3.71 -13.79
CA ARG A 144 4.79 -4.42 -15.10
C ARG A 144 6.19 -4.87 -15.44
N ALA A 145 7.21 -4.21 -14.91
CA ALA A 145 8.61 -4.58 -15.11
C ALA A 145 9.02 -5.88 -14.37
N VAL A 146 8.24 -6.32 -13.37
CA VAL A 146 8.62 -7.41 -12.44
C VAL A 146 7.53 -8.46 -12.23
N LEU A 147 6.28 -8.18 -12.60
CA LEU A 147 5.17 -9.12 -12.47
C LEU A 147 4.87 -9.81 -13.81
N ASP A 148 4.11 -10.90 -13.72
CA ASP A 148 3.60 -11.62 -14.86
C ASP A 148 2.76 -10.69 -15.77
N PRO A 149 2.94 -10.74 -17.11
CA PRO A 149 2.16 -9.92 -18.05
C PRO A 149 0.64 -10.09 -17.97
N ASP A 150 0.15 -11.22 -17.46
CA ASP A 150 -1.27 -11.51 -17.33
C ASP A 150 -1.92 -10.91 -16.07
N VAL A 151 -1.14 -10.24 -15.21
CA VAL A 151 -1.68 -9.57 -14.02
C VAL A 151 -2.57 -8.40 -14.41
N GLU A 152 -3.79 -8.41 -13.88
CA GLU A 152 -4.76 -7.32 -14.10
C GLU A 152 -4.37 -6.06 -13.32
N PHE A 153 -4.36 -4.91 -13.99
CA PHE A 153 -4.17 -3.59 -13.37
C PHE A 153 -5.48 -2.80 -13.35
N VAL A 154 -5.95 -2.48 -12.15
CA VAL A 154 -7.13 -1.63 -11.94
C VAL A 154 -6.66 -0.23 -11.61
N LEU A 155 -6.69 0.67 -12.61
CA LEU A 155 -6.30 2.07 -12.44
C LEU A 155 -7.54 2.93 -12.22
N THR A 156 -7.54 3.74 -11.16
CA THR A 156 -8.70 4.52 -10.74
C THR A 156 -8.29 5.77 -9.96
N ASP A 157 -9.24 6.47 -9.33
CA ASP A 157 -8.95 7.56 -8.39
C ASP A 157 -8.55 7.04 -7.00
N THR A 158 -7.96 7.90 -6.17
CA THR A 158 -7.45 7.53 -4.84
C THR A 158 -8.54 6.97 -3.94
N ARG A 159 -9.71 7.61 -3.88
CA ARG A 159 -10.82 7.23 -2.99
C ARG A 159 -11.41 5.88 -3.38
N THR A 160 -11.54 5.62 -4.69
CA THR A 160 -12.02 4.34 -5.20
C THR A 160 -11.05 3.21 -4.85
N ALA A 161 -9.73 3.40 -5.01
CA ALA A 161 -8.73 2.41 -4.63
C ALA A 161 -8.77 2.09 -3.12
N GLU A 162 -8.88 3.11 -2.27
CA GLU A 162 -9.03 2.96 -0.82
C GLU A 162 -10.31 2.19 -0.46
N MET A 163 -11.45 2.54 -1.12
CA MET A 163 -12.73 1.86 -0.89
C MET A 163 -12.70 0.39 -1.32
N ILE A 164 -12.04 0.05 -2.43
CA ILE A 164 -11.86 -1.34 -2.88
C ILE A 164 -11.20 -2.17 -1.77
N LYS A 165 -10.17 -1.63 -1.10
CA LYS A 165 -9.51 -2.33 0.02
C LYS A 165 -10.45 -2.52 1.21
N TYR A 166 -11.16 -1.48 1.62
CA TYR A 166 -12.12 -1.56 2.73
C TYR A 166 -13.26 -2.54 2.44
N ALA A 167 -13.84 -2.48 1.25
CA ALA A 167 -14.89 -3.39 0.83
C ALA A 167 -14.42 -4.85 0.86
N ALA A 168 -13.22 -5.13 0.33
CA ALA A 168 -12.65 -6.46 0.33
C ALA A 168 -12.43 -7.00 1.76
N ASN A 169 -11.81 -6.21 2.63
CA ASN A 169 -11.54 -6.62 4.01
C ASN A 169 -12.84 -6.81 4.82
N THR A 170 -13.81 -5.89 4.68
CA THR A 170 -15.11 -5.98 5.37
C THR A 170 -15.90 -7.20 4.90
N PHE A 171 -15.89 -7.49 3.58
CA PHE A 171 -16.56 -8.68 3.05
C PHE A 171 -15.94 -9.99 3.57
N LEU A 172 -14.59 -10.05 3.67
CA LEU A 172 -13.93 -11.21 4.27
C LEU A 172 -14.32 -11.41 5.73
N ALA A 173 -14.35 -10.35 6.53
CA ALA A 173 -14.77 -10.40 7.93
C ALA A 173 -16.24 -10.82 8.07
N LEU A 174 -17.13 -10.24 7.27
CA LEU A 174 -18.56 -10.60 7.25
C LEU A 174 -18.78 -12.07 6.89
N LYS A 175 -18.03 -12.58 5.91
CA LYS A 175 -18.12 -13.99 5.49
C LYS A 175 -17.77 -14.95 6.62
N ILE A 176 -16.73 -14.62 7.42
CA ILE A 176 -16.35 -15.42 8.59
C ILE A 176 -17.44 -15.38 9.67
N SER A 177 -17.95 -14.19 10.01
CA SER A 177 -19.02 -14.04 10.99
C SER A 177 -20.28 -14.80 10.58
N PHE A 178 -20.69 -14.68 9.32
CA PHE A 178 -21.82 -15.42 8.78
C PHE A 178 -21.64 -16.94 8.93
N MET A 179 -20.45 -17.47 8.64
CA MET A 179 -20.20 -18.91 8.76
C MET A 179 -20.19 -19.36 10.23
N HIS A 180 -19.83 -18.53 11.19
CA HIS A 180 -19.97 -18.85 12.61
C HIS A 180 -21.46 -18.98 13.01
N GLU A 181 -22.31 -18.05 12.57
CA GLU A 181 -23.76 -18.14 12.83
C GLU A 181 -24.37 -19.42 12.24
N VAL A 182 -23.95 -19.80 11.02
CA VAL A 182 -24.38 -21.05 10.39
C VAL A 182 -23.90 -22.27 11.18
N TRP A 183 -22.65 -22.24 11.64
CA TRP A 183 -22.07 -23.31 12.48
C TRP A 183 -22.89 -23.47 13.77
N ASP A 184 -23.17 -22.39 14.47
CA ASP A 184 -23.94 -22.42 15.71
C ASP A 184 -25.35 -23.00 15.49
N ALA A 185 -26.02 -22.60 14.39
CA ALA A 185 -27.30 -23.17 13.99
C ALA A 185 -27.21 -24.69 13.73
N CYS A 186 -26.18 -25.15 13.05
CA CYS A 186 -25.93 -26.58 12.83
C CYS A 186 -25.76 -27.35 14.15
N GLN A 187 -25.00 -26.80 15.12
CA GLN A 187 -24.85 -27.42 16.45
C GLN A 187 -26.21 -27.56 17.17
N ILE A 188 -27.05 -26.52 17.11
CA ILE A 188 -28.41 -26.57 17.73
C ILE A 188 -29.28 -27.62 17.06
N LEU A 189 -29.18 -27.79 15.73
CA LEU A 189 -29.99 -28.73 14.96
C LEU A 189 -29.43 -30.14 14.94
N GLY A 190 -28.20 -30.38 15.44
CA GLY A 190 -27.54 -31.69 15.45
C GLY A 190 -27.10 -32.16 14.05
N ILE A 191 -26.72 -31.24 13.14
CA ILE A 191 -26.23 -31.49 11.78
C ILE A 191 -24.84 -30.91 11.54
#